data_3c6c05e979306e77282c349e46760bdf
#
_entry.id   3c6c05e979306e77282c349e46760bdf
#
_cell.length_a   1.000
_cell.length_b   1.000
_cell.length_c   1.000
_cell.angle_alpha   90.00
_cell.angle_beta   90.00
_cell.angle_gamma   90.00
#
_symmetry.space_group_name_H-M   'P 1'
#
loop_
_entity.id
_entity.type
_entity.pdbx_description
1 polymer ?
#
loop_
_entity_poly.entity_id
_entity_poly.type
_entity_poly.pdbx_seq_one_letter_code
_entity_poly.pdbx_strand_id
1 'polypeptide(L)'
;VTVLLLINSSVIVGLVLEVSSMHKSRVICIEYNSGIGSKYSWTIPYNKEFERFSAHPSGFFAGASIKALESLGEKKGYRLVGCDTTGTNAFFLRNDLGNNQIPTLKASEAFRPHQNWIQRGISQDQQLEIMKLMPYIEV
;
A
#
# COMPACT_ATOMS: atom_id res chain seq x y z
N VAL A 1 -11.95 -20.19 -3.14
CA VAL A 1 -11.70 -18.82 -2.68
C VAL A 1 -10.38 -18.35 -3.30
N THR A 2 -10.42 -17.37 -4.19
CA THR A 2 -9.19 -16.85 -4.79
C THR A 2 -8.73 -15.65 -3.98
N VAL A 3 -7.65 -15.82 -3.24
CA VAL A 3 -6.90 -14.74 -2.58
C VAL A 3 -5.71 -14.44 -3.47
N LEU A 4 -5.58 -13.23 -3.95
CA LEU A 4 -4.40 -12.76 -4.65
C LEU A 4 -3.48 -12.10 -3.64
N LEU A 5 -2.34 -12.72 -3.37
CA LEU A 5 -1.28 -12.14 -2.55
C LEU A 5 -0.29 -11.44 -3.49
N LEU A 6 -0.28 -10.13 -3.48
CA LEU A 6 0.72 -9.34 -4.18
C LEU A 6 1.82 -8.95 -3.20
N ILE A 7 2.86 -9.74 -3.16
CA ILE A 7 4.08 -9.44 -2.39
C ILE A 7 5.07 -8.79 -3.34
N ASN A 8 5.15 -7.51 -3.36
CA ASN A 8 6.36 -6.71 -3.62
C ASN A 8 6.03 -5.23 -3.82
N SER A 9 6.46 -4.40 -2.91
CA SER A 9 6.26 -2.94 -2.92
C SER A 9 6.96 -2.21 -4.09
N SER A 10 7.79 -2.90 -4.83
CA SER A 10 8.70 -2.27 -5.80
C SER A 10 8.08 -2.04 -7.19
N VAL A 11 7.07 -2.83 -7.58
CA VAL A 11 6.53 -2.85 -8.95
C VAL A 11 5.01 -2.61 -8.94
N ILE A 12 4.41 -2.42 -7.78
CA ILE A 12 2.97 -2.65 -7.54
C ILE A 12 2.06 -1.69 -8.30
N VAL A 13 2.39 -0.41 -8.39
CA VAL A 13 1.43 0.55 -8.96
C VAL A 13 1.25 0.37 -10.46
N GLY A 14 2.32 0.04 -11.19
CA GLY A 14 2.21 -0.31 -12.60
C GLY A 14 1.57 -1.67 -12.84
N LEU A 15 1.98 -2.68 -12.04
CA LEU A 15 1.50 -4.05 -12.21
C LEU A 15 0.04 -4.23 -11.80
N VAL A 16 -0.42 -3.54 -10.75
CA VAL A 16 -1.82 -3.53 -10.31
C VAL A 16 -2.74 -2.90 -11.36
N LEU A 17 -2.22 -1.97 -12.17
CA LEU A 17 -2.97 -1.39 -13.28
C LEU A 17 -3.14 -2.35 -14.46
N GLU A 18 -2.18 -3.27 -14.66
CA GLU A 18 -2.16 -4.18 -15.83
C GLU A 18 -2.79 -5.55 -15.58
N VAL A 19 -2.95 -5.97 -14.31
CA VAL A 19 -3.44 -7.33 -14.02
C VAL A 19 -4.96 -7.40 -14.19
N SER A 20 -5.40 -7.73 -15.40
CA SER A 20 -6.79 -8.09 -15.71
C SER A 20 -7.33 -9.26 -14.86
N SER A 21 -6.45 -10.07 -14.25
CA SER A 21 -6.80 -11.15 -13.32
C SER A 21 -7.30 -10.66 -11.95
N MET A 22 -7.02 -9.41 -11.56
CA MET A 22 -7.53 -8.84 -10.30
C MET A 22 -9.06 -8.84 -10.22
N HIS A 23 -9.75 -8.60 -11.34
CA HIS A 23 -11.22 -8.57 -11.37
C HIS A 23 -11.92 -9.87 -10.93
N LYS A 24 -11.17 -10.97 -10.81
CA LYS A 24 -11.69 -12.26 -10.36
C LYS A 24 -11.41 -12.56 -8.89
N SER A 25 -10.45 -11.88 -8.28
CA SER A 25 -10.07 -12.14 -6.89
C SER A 25 -11.12 -11.62 -5.93
N ARG A 26 -11.42 -12.40 -4.90
CA ARG A 26 -12.39 -12.00 -3.86
C ARG A 26 -11.74 -11.07 -2.83
N VAL A 27 -10.51 -11.36 -2.47
CA VAL A 27 -9.70 -10.61 -1.51
C VAL A 27 -8.33 -10.34 -2.13
N ILE A 28 -7.80 -9.14 -1.93
CA ILE A 28 -6.46 -8.73 -2.33
C ILE A 28 -5.70 -8.33 -1.08
N CYS A 29 -4.48 -8.81 -0.95
CA CYS A 29 -3.53 -8.41 0.09
C CYS A 29 -2.35 -7.72 -0.61
N ILE A 30 -2.09 -6.46 -0.26
CA ILE A 30 -1.04 -5.64 -0.90
C ILE A 30 -0.16 -5.03 0.18
N GLU A 31 1.16 -5.18 0.03
CA GLU A 31 2.13 -4.44 0.82
C GLU A 31 2.04 -2.94 0.52
N TYR A 32 2.04 -2.10 1.56
CA TYR A 32 2.09 -0.64 1.43
C TYR A 32 3.27 -0.04 2.17
N ASN A 33 3.70 1.14 1.76
CA ASN A 33 4.75 1.87 2.47
C ASN A 33 4.15 2.70 3.60
N SER A 34 4.12 2.15 4.80
CA SER A 34 3.57 2.83 5.98
C SER A 34 4.42 4.01 6.45
N GLY A 35 5.67 4.13 6.04
CA GLY A 35 6.51 5.30 6.33
C GLY A 35 5.94 6.60 5.78
N ILE A 36 5.16 6.54 4.70
CA ILE A 36 4.46 7.70 4.12
C ILE A 36 3.29 8.17 5.01
N GLY A 37 2.75 7.28 5.85
CA GLY A 37 1.56 7.55 6.65
C GLY A 37 0.27 7.40 5.85
N SER A 38 -0.84 7.89 6.42
CA SER A 38 -2.18 7.79 5.83
C SER A 38 -2.66 9.07 5.14
N LYS A 39 -1.91 10.16 5.24
CA LYS A 39 -2.32 11.48 4.77
C LYS A 39 -2.07 11.69 3.27
N TYR A 40 -0.92 11.25 2.78
CA TYR A 40 -0.46 11.50 1.42
C TYR A 40 -0.82 10.36 0.48
N SER A 41 -1.21 10.70 -0.75
CA SER A 41 -1.53 9.73 -1.82
C SER A 41 -0.31 9.58 -2.74
N TRP A 42 0.75 8.96 -2.22
CA TRP A 42 2.04 8.90 -2.88
C TRP A 42 2.40 7.49 -3.35
N THR A 43 3.11 7.45 -4.47
CA THR A 43 3.71 6.24 -5.01
C THR A 43 5.05 6.56 -5.66
N ILE A 44 5.91 5.55 -5.79
CA ILE A 44 7.08 5.64 -6.68
C ILE A 44 6.60 5.71 -8.13
N PRO A 45 7.34 6.40 -9.05
CA PRO A 45 7.12 6.28 -10.47
C PRO A 45 7.26 4.82 -10.94
N TYR A 46 6.42 4.41 -11.89
CA TYR A 46 6.55 3.07 -12.46
C TYR A 46 7.90 2.89 -13.15
N ASN A 47 8.63 1.86 -12.75
CA ASN A 47 9.87 1.43 -13.39
C ASN A 47 9.92 -0.10 -13.40
N LYS A 48 9.94 -0.71 -14.58
CA LYS A 48 9.98 -2.16 -14.75
C LYS A 48 11.24 -2.81 -14.15
N GLU A 49 12.33 -2.06 -14.12
CA GLU A 49 13.64 -2.51 -13.61
C GLU A 49 13.92 -1.96 -12.21
N PHE A 50 12.87 -1.60 -11.47
CA PHE A 50 13.02 -1.03 -10.13
C PHE A 50 13.71 -2.00 -9.18
N GLU A 51 14.79 -1.53 -8.56
CA GLU A 51 15.48 -2.22 -7.47
C GLU A 51 15.59 -1.26 -6.27
N ARG A 52 15.05 -1.69 -5.14
CA ARG A 52 14.79 -0.86 -3.96
C ARG A 52 16.04 -0.19 -3.39
N PHE A 53 17.13 -0.95 -3.21
CA PHE A 53 18.36 -0.43 -2.59
C PHE A 53 19.26 0.30 -3.59
N SER A 54 19.12 0.02 -4.87
CA SER A 54 19.74 0.82 -5.94
C SER A 54 19.05 2.16 -6.11
N ALA A 55 17.72 2.21 -5.92
CA ALA A 55 16.94 3.44 -5.98
C ALA A 55 17.26 4.39 -4.81
N HIS A 56 17.42 3.84 -3.59
CA HIS A 56 17.87 4.59 -2.43
C HIS A 56 18.47 3.65 -1.36
N PRO A 57 19.66 3.97 -0.79
CA PRO A 57 20.35 3.08 0.16
C PRO A 57 19.56 2.73 1.41
N SER A 58 18.66 3.60 1.88
CA SER A 58 17.79 3.33 3.03
C SER A 58 16.75 2.25 2.75
N GLY A 59 16.44 1.97 1.46
CA GLY A 59 15.32 1.15 1.06
C GLY A 59 13.94 1.73 1.35
N PHE A 60 13.83 3.00 1.76
CA PHE A 60 12.54 3.66 2.03
C PHE A 60 11.82 4.10 0.77
N PHE A 61 12.54 4.39 -0.30
CA PHE A 61 11.93 4.76 -1.58
C PHE A 61 11.40 3.52 -2.28
N ALA A 62 10.17 3.15 -1.97
CA ALA A 62 9.52 1.95 -2.51
C ALA A 62 8.00 2.04 -2.38
N GLY A 63 7.30 1.39 -3.28
CA GLY A 63 5.86 1.12 -3.20
C GLY A 63 4.97 2.34 -3.21
N ALA A 64 3.81 2.20 -2.56
CA ALA A 64 2.76 3.21 -2.50
C ALA A 64 2.23 3.38 -1.08
N SER A 65 1.68 4.55 -0.78
CA SER A 65 0.95 4.79 0.46
C SER A 65 -0.37 4.02 0.50
N ILE A 66 -0.88 3.78 1.71
CA ILE A 66 -2.20 3.16 1.88
C ILE A 66 -3.32 4.01 1.23
N LYS A 67 -3.18 5.34 1.21
CA LYS A 67 -4.15 6.24 0.58
C LYS A 67 -4.14 6.13 -0.95
N ALA A 68 -2.97 5.99 -1.55
CA ALA A 68 -2.86 5.72 -2.99
C ALA A 68 -3.49 4.37 -3.36
N LEU A 69 -3.28 3.34 -2.52
CA LEU A 69 -3.89 2.02 -2.71
C LEU A 69 -5.41 2.04 -2.48
N GLU A 70 -5.92 2.81 -1.51
CA GLU A 70 -7.37 3.02 -1.33
C GLU A 70 -8.00 3.57 -2.62
N SER A 71 -7.44 4.66 -3.15
CA SER A 71 -7.94 5.29 -4.39
C SER A 71 -7.89 4.34 -5.59
N LEU A 72 -6.83 3.56 -5.71
CA LEU A 72 -6.68 2.56 -6.76
C LEU A 72 -7.70 1.43 -6.61
N GLY A 73 -7.87 0.92 -5.39
CA GLY A 73 -8.85 -0.12 -5.07
C GLY A 73 -10.27 0.31 -5.45
N GLU A 74 -10.68 1.52 -5.07
CA GLU A 74 -11.99 2.08 -5.43
C GLU A 74 -12.20 2.11 -6.95
N LYS A 75 -11.21 2.56 -7.72
CA LYS A 75 -11.26 2.56 -9.20
C LYS A 75 -11.38 1.16 -9.81
N LYS A 76 -10.90 0.13 -9.10
CA LYS A 76 -10.89 -1.27 -9.56
C LYS A 76 -12.05 -2.10 -9.01
N GLY A 77 -12.97 -1.51 -8.26
CA GLY A 77 -14.14 -2.22 -7.70
C GLY A 77 -13.85 -2.96 -6.40
N TYR A 78 -12.85 -2.50 -5.64
CA TYR A 78 -12.47 -3.02 -4.33
C TYR A 78 -12.57 -1.93 -3.27
N ARG A 79 -12.79 -2.33 -2.04
CA ARG A 79 -12.77 -1.45 -0.87
C ARG A 79 -11.73 -1.91 0.14
N LEU A 80 -11.08 -0.95 0.78
CA LEU A 80 -10.16 -1.19 1.89
C LEU A 80 -10.95 -1.69 3.11
N VAL A 81 -10.51 -2.79 3.72
CA VAL A 81 -11.19 -3.40 4.88
C VAL A 81 -10.29 -3.57 6.09
N GLY A 82 -9.00 -3.35 5.97
CA GLY A 82 -8.07 -3.43 7.09
C GLY A 82 -6.60 -3.41 6.68
N CYS A 83 -5.75 -3.41 7.71
CA CYS A 83 -4.32 -3.63 7.61
C CYS A 83 -3.89 -4.65 8.65
N ASP A 84 -2.75 -5.29 8.44
CA ASP A 84 -2.14 -6.10 9.47
C ASP A 84 -1.58 -5.23 10.62
N THR A 85 -1.35 -5.85 11.76
CA THR A 85 -0.85 -5.14 12.95
C THR A 85 0.60 -4.69 12.84
N THR A 86 1.34 -5.22 11.87
CA THR A 86 2.75 -4.86 11.64
C THR A 86 2.92 -3.61 10.79
N GLY A 87 1.84 -3.13 10.17
CA GLY A 87 1.89 -1.97 9.27
C GLY A 87 2.58 -2.29 7.94
N THR A 88 2.38 -3.49 7.44
CA THR A 88 3.00 -3.97 6.19
C THR A 88 1.98 -4.18 5.08
N ASN A 89 0.87 -4.85 5.37
CA ASN A 89 -0.11 -5.26 4.37
C ASN A 89 -1.47 -4.59 4.57
N ALA A 90 -2.07 -4.16 3.47
CA ALA A 90 -3.45 -3.70 3.40
C ALA A 90 -4.33 -4.76 2.72
N PHE A 91 -5.55 -4.92 3.22
CA PHE A 91 -6.53 -5.89 2.73
C PHE A 91 -7.68 -5.20 2.03
N PHE A 92 -8.00 -5.67 0.84
CA PHE A 92 -9.08 -5.18 0.01
C PHE A 92 -10.07 -6.29 -0.29
N LEU A 93 -11.36 -5.97 -0.21
CA LEU A 93 -12.45 -6.88 -0.51
C LEU A 93 -13.20 -6.36 -1.75
N ARG A 94 -13.54 -7.28 -2.66
CA ARG A 94 -14.35 -6.92 -3.84
C ARG A 94 -15.72 -6.39 -3.40
N ASN A 95 -16.20 -5.33 -4.06
CA ASN A 95 -17.36 -4.56 -3.61
C ASN A 95 -18.68 -5.34 -3.56
N ASP A 96 -18.82 -6.42 -4.32
CA ASP A 96 -19.99 -7.29 -4.31
C ASP A 96 -20.06 -8.28 -3.13
N LEU A 97 -19.03 -8.27 -2.25
CA LEU A 97 -18.89 -9.25 -1.17
C LEU A 97 -18.97 -8.60 0.21
N GLY A 98 -19.59 -9.29 1.17
CA GLY A 98 -19.52 -8.97 2.59
C GLY A 98 -20.07 -7.60 3.02
N ASN A 99 -20.94 -6.96 2.23
CA ASN A 99 -21.38 -5.58 2.44
C ASN A 99 -22.00 -5.29 3.81
N ASN A 100 -22.67 -6.27 4.40
CA ASN A 100 -23.34 -6.12 5.69
C ASN A 100 -22.51 -6.65 6.88
N GLN A 101 -21.34 -7.21 6.63
CA GLN A 101 -20.54 -7.90 7.65
C GLN A 101 -19.16 -7.29 7.80
N ILE A 102 -18.58 -6.74 6.73
CA ILE A 102 -17.23 -6.21 6.70
C ILE A 102 -17.30 -4.74 6.27
N PRO A 103 -17.05 -3.80 7.19
CA PRO A 103 -17.14 -2.38 6.88
C PRO A 103 -16.04 -1.95 5.92
N THR A 104 -16.33 -0.93 5.13
CA THR A 104 -15.32 -0.18 4.38
C THR A 104 -14.59 0.77 5.33
N LEU A 105 -13.27 0.79 5.26
CA LEU A 105 -12.43 1.71 6.03
C LEU A 105 -11.78 2.73 5.10
N LYS A 106 -11.56 3.93 5.64
CA LYS A 106 -10.68 4.91 5.02
C LYS A 106 -9.22 4.61 5.36
N ALA A 107 -8.30 5.09 4.54
CA ALA A 107 -6.87 4.94 4.78
C ALA A 107 -6.46 5.37 6.20
N SER A 108 -7.02 6.47 6.70
CA SER A 108 -6.77 6.98 8.06
C SER A 108 -7.26 6.06 9.18
N GLU A 109 -8.31 5.28 8.94
CA GLU A 109 -8.88 4.35 9.91
C GLU A 109 -8.13 3.01 9.90
N ALA A 110 -7.76 2.52 8.71
CA ALA A 110 -7.09 1.25 8.54
C ALA A 110 -5.59 1.31 8.83
N PHE A 111 -4.96 2.47 8.65
CA PHE A 111 -3.51 2.66 8.76
C PHE A 111 -2.92 2.09 10.05
N ARG A 112 -1.77 1.42 9.91
CA ARG A 112 -0.91 0.99 11.01
C ARG A 112 0.53 1.40 10.71
N PRO A 113 1.28 1.96 11.69
CA PRO A 113 2.69 2.29 11.50
C PRO A 113 3.55 1.03 11.40
N HIS A 114 4.68 1.13 10.71
CA HIS A 114 5.59 0.01 10.51
C HIS A 114 6.31 -0.37 11.81
N GLN A 115 5.93 -1.48 12.42
CA GLN A 115 6.39 -1.87 13.75
C GLN A 115 7.90 -2.12 13.81
N ASN A 116 8.50 -2.71 12.77
CA ASN A 116 9.95 -2.96 12.75
C ASN A 116 10.79 -1.66 12.81
N TRP A 117 10.34 -0.59 12.16
CA TRP A 117 11.02 0.70 12.21
C TRP A 117 10.86 1.38 13.56
N ILE A 118 9.65 1.32 14.13
CA ILE A 118 9.37 1.82 15.49
C ILE A 118 10.24 1.11 16.52
N GLN A 119 10.36 -0.22 16.45
CA GLN A 119 11.20 -1.02 17.34
C GLN A 119 12.70 -0.69 17.19
N ARG A 120 13.13 -0.22 16.03
CA ARG A 120 14.49 0.27 15.78
C ARG A 120 14.69 1.73 16.19
N GLY A 121 13.70 2.35 16.80
CA GLY A 121 13.76 3.73 17.29
C GLY A 121 13.48 4.81 16.24
N ILE A 122 12.94 4.44 15.06
CA ILE A 122 12.57 5.40 14.01
C ILE A 122 11.06 5.63 14.09
N SER A 123 10.65 6.78 14.62
CA SER A 123 9.24 7.13 14.74
C SER A 123 8.56 7.31 13.39
N GLN A 124 7.22 7.28 13.37
CA GLN A 124 6.43 7.54 12.16
C GLN A 124 6.73 8.92 11.55
N ASP A 125 6.91 9.94 12.37
CA ASP A 125 7.22 11.29 11.91
C ASP A 125 8.62 11.35 11.28
N GLN A 126 9.61 10.69 11.87
CA GLN A 126 10.95 10.59 11.31
C GLN A 126 10.94 9.86 9.96
N GLN A 127 10.18 8.77 9.84
CA GLN A 127 10.01 8.07 8.56
C GLN A 127 9.42 9.01 7.50
N LEU A 128 8.36 9.74 7.83
CA LEU A 128 7.72 10.67 6.92
C LEU A 128 8.67 11.80 6.47
N GLU A 129 9.46 12.37 7.38
CA GLU A 129 10.44 13.39 7.01
C GLU A 129 11.50 12.86 6.03
N ILE A 130 11.92 11.62 6.19
CA ILE A 130 12.81 10.95 5.22
C ILE A 130 12.09 10.79 3.86
N MET A 131 10.83 10.33 3.87
CA MET A 131 10.03 10.13 2.64
C MET A 131 9.82 11.43 1.86
N LYS A 132 9.63 12.55 2.54
CA LYS A 132 9.46 13.88 1.91
C LYS A 132 10.66 14.34 1.07
N LEU A 133 11.83 13.78 1.33
CA LEU A 133 13.05 14.07 0.56
C LEU A 133 13.19 13.23 -0.70
N MET A 134 12.30 12.27 -0.94
CA MET A 134 12.36 11.32 -2.04
C MET A 134 11.39 11.70 -3.15
N PRO A 135 11.67 11.33 -4.43
CA PRO A 135 10.87 11.74 -5.58
C PRO A 135 9.60 10.90 -5.75
N TYR A 136 8.78 10.79 -4.69
CA TYR A 136 7.43 10.24 -4.79
C TYR A 136 6.57 11.11 -5.70
N ILE A 137 5.61 10.50 -6.36
CA ILE A 137 4.58 11.22 -7.14
C ILE A 137 3.23 11.12 -6.42
N GLU A 138 2.44 12.18 -6.52
CA GLU A 138 1.06 12.19 -6.02
C GLU A 138 0.10 11.59 -7.07
N VAL A 139 -0.85 10.76 -6.62
CA VAL A 139 -1.80 10.05 -7.47
C VAL A 139 -3.22 10.09 -6.93
#